data_964de3cc16728358448a945338ffb9c3
#
_entry.id   964de3cc16728358448a945338ffb9c3
#
_cell.length_a   1.000
_cell.length_b   1.000
_cell.length_c   1.000
_cell.angle_alpha   90.00
_cell.angle_beta   90.00
_cell.angle_gamma   90.00
#
_symmetry.space_group_name_H-M   'P 1'
#
loop_
_entity.id
_entity.type
_entity.pdbx_description
1 polymer ?
#
loop_
_entity_poly.entity_id
_entity_poly.type
_entity_poly.pdbx_seq_one_letter_code
_entity_poly.pdbx_strand_id
1 'polypeptide(L)'
;APGNFGSRNDFGTPDNFNAQNYTEAGKSGEGKKASKAEKKAAGKALKASVNNGNGGKAHKKTGLIVTLVVVVLLLAAAAGAYFMFFTPEKRLDRAMEKAKKAMEEQRYDDAEKYYRDALDIDDKNMEAVNGCMDALIKAEKNDDAKAQYNKFREEIKKYSDKDVKSNGKLLDEFYAKAGDMYEEGCDEYVTIVEEGYDLVASDTIRDELVTAYIKNADDFVTYTDYDARIEVYNKALELVPDNQDALDKRAGCAKDALEGMINNGDYDGAEAFIDKYKDIVTGVDYDIYESQIETFRKNQAMIKETMEKAEEYMSGKDYESMLSVDNSEGAELIYSTMQGDQYIYAAGEDTTGYTGTAVALCKYEDGYYFYYGSFEDGIRSGEGSSFAATGSSTYRAYEGSWADGAPNGSGKAIESSASDNSGESYVCYYTGNLVNGLFDGAVSASLESGGSTYTGSFTASNGVVSDVSDNYPNYTFSGSYSKIYVVMENGTSQYWYDGFDDGDKIGVLGYGK
;
A
#
# COMPACT_ATOMS: atom_id res chain seq x y z
N ALA A 1 -4.44 -20.30 -27.27
CA ALA A 1 -5.40 -19.24 -27.57
C ALA A 1 -5.76 -18.55 -26.27
N PRO A 2 -5.50 -17.28 -26.06
CA PRO A 2 -5.92 -16.56 -24.85
C PRO A 2 -7.33 -16.03 -25.01
N GLY A 3 -8.15 -16.29 -24.00
CA GLY A 3 -9.51 -15.77 -23.87
C GLY A 3 -9.50 -14.31 -23.42
N ASN A 4 -10.17 -13.53 -24.22
CA ASN A 4 -10.41 -12.11 -24.04
C ASN A 4 -11.57 -11.91 -23.03
N PHE A 5 -11.34 -11.27 -21.89
CA PHE A 5 -12.42 -10.78 -21.02
C PHE A 5 -12.50 -9.27 -21.12
N GLY A 6 -13.54 -8.83 -21.85
CA GLY A 6 -13.90 -7.43 -21.97
C GLY A 6 -14.54 -6.89 -20.69
N SER A 7 -14.04 -5.75 -20.26
CA SER A 7 -14.66 -4.90 -19.26
C SER A 7 -15.84 -4.13 -19.87
N ARG A 8 -17.01 -4.26 -19.30
CA ARG A 8 -18.13 -3.33 -19.43
C ARG A 8 -18.58 -2.93 -18.05
N ASN A 9 -18.37 -1.68 -17.70
CA ASN A 9 -19.17 -0.98 -16.70
C ASN A 9 -19.59 0.37 -17.30
N ASP A 10 -20.75 0.33 -17.94
CA ASP A 10 -21.60 1.50 -18.15
C ASP A 10 -22.50 1.63 -16.94
N PHE A 11 -22.36 2.66 -16.16
CA PHE A 11 -23.43 3.18 -15.31
C PHE A 11 -23.78 4.58 -15.77
N GLY A 12 -24.95 4.63 -16.39
CA GLY A 12 -25.59 5.84 -16.86
C GLY A 12 -26.04 6.72 -15.69
N THR A 13 -25.85 7.99 -15.87
CA THR A 13 -26.45 9.09 -15.12
C THR A 13 -27.97 9.10 -15.31
N PRO A 14 -28.77 9.37 -14.28
CA PRO A 14 -30.16 9.78 -14.48
C PRO A 14 -30.25 11.30 -14.55
N ASP A 15 -30.85 11.72 -15.62
CA ASP A 15 -31.27 13.07 -15.93
C ASP A 15 -32.37 13.61 -14.98
N ASN A 16 -32.26 14.89 -14.76
CA ASN A 16 -33.31 15.90 -14.62
C ASN A 16 -34.69 15.47 -14.06
N PHE A 17 -35.03 15.97 -12.92
CA PHE A 17 -36.43 16.33 -12.66
C PHE A 17 -36.60 17.83 -12.36
N ASN A 18 -37.41 18.38 -13.18
CA ASN A 18 -37.77 19.76 -13.41
C ASN A 18 -38.60 20.33 -12.26
N ALA A 19 -38.30 21.55 -11.89
CA ALA A 19 -39.12 22.39 -11.01
C ALA A 19 -40.41 22.82 -11.73
N GLN A 20 -41.54 22.63 -11.11
CA GLN A 20 -42.71 23.50 -11.33
C GLN A 20 -43.67 23.51 -10.15
N ASN A 21 -43.78 24.69 -9.59
CA ASN A 21 -44.97 25.37 -9.10
C ASN A 21 -46.05 24.61 -8.31
N TYR A 22 -46.22 25.01 -7.06
CA TYR A 22 -47.59 25.34 -6.60
C TYR A 22 -47.56 26.56 -5.67
N THR A 23 -48.28 27.56 -6.13
CA THR A 23 -48.62 28.81 -5.46
C THR A 23 -49.72 28.61 -4.40
N GLU A 24 -49.63 29.44 -3.37
CA GLU A 24 -50.71 30.07 -2.58
C GLU A 24 -51.99 29.29 -2.23
N ALA A 25 -52.29 29.23 -0.97
CA ALA A 25 -53.42 29.93 -0.34
C ALA A 25 -53.74 29.34 1.05
N GLY A 26 -54.04 30.21 2.02
CA GLY A 26 -54.77 29.79 3.20
C GLY A 26 -54.47 30.59 4.48
N LYS A 27 -54.90 31.87 4.52
CA LYS A 27 -55.11 32.60 5.76
C LYS A 27 -56.30 32.03 6.53
N SER A 28 -56.14 31.82 7.86
CA SER A 28 -57.11 32.08 8.92
C SER A 28 -56.43 31.72 10.24
N GLY A 29 -56.19 32.54 11.20
CA GLY A 29 -57.13 33.43 11.84
C GLY A 29 -57.81 32.70 13.00
N GLU A 30 -57.19 32.69 14.18
CA GLU A 30 -57.92 32.74 15.47
C GLU A 30 -56.96 32.65 16.67
N GLY A 31 -56.48 33.78 17.11
CA GLY A 31 -55.70 33.97 18.32
C GLY A 31 -56.09 35.23 19.06
N LYS A 32 -57.36 35.37 19.39
CA LYS A 32 -57.79 36.47 20.21
C LYS A 32 -59.07 36.08 20.94
N LYS A 33 -58.99 35.46 22.12
CA LYS A 33 -60.11 35.39 23.10
C LYS A 33 -59.63 34.93 24.49
N ALA A 34 -58.52 35.34 25.02
CA ALA A 34 -58.16 35.10 26.41
C ALA A 34 -58.00 36.37 27.26
N SER A 35 -58.02 37.60 26.70
CA SER A 35 -57.70 38.83 27.45
C SER A 35 -58.90 39.62 27.98
N LYS A 36 -60.11 39.09 27.78
CA LYS A 36 -61.33 39.85 28.17
C LYS A 36 -62.00 39.36 29.45
N ALA A 37 -61.66 38.18 29.96
CA ALA A 37 -62.20 37.64 31.22
C ALA A 37 -61.46 38.14 32.47
N GLU A 38 -60.15 38.27 32.38
CA GLU A 38 -59.29 38.71 33.50
C GLU A 38 -59.43 40.21 33.80
N LYS A 39 -59.64 41.04 32.77
CA LYS A 39 -59.93 42.49 32.99
C LYS A 39 -61.27 42.76 33.61
N LYS A 40 -62.26 41.81 33.61
CA LYS A 40 -63.60 41.98 34.19
C LYS A 40 -63.64 41.54 35.64
N ALA A 41 -62.72 40.71 36.12
CA ALA A 41 -62.61 40.32 37.53
C ALA A 41 -61.96 41.42 38.39
N ALA A 42 -60.89 42.05 37.87
CA ALA A 42 -60.20 43.14 38.56
C ALA A 42 -61.07 44.42 38.68
N GLY A 43 -61.94 44.71 37.69
CA GLY A 43 -62.85 45.87 37.72
C GLY A 43 -64.04 45.72 38.64
N LYS A 44 -64.44 44.49 39.05
CA LYS A 44 -65.52 44.25 39.98
C LYS A 44 -65.12 44.33 41.45
N ALA A 45 -63.86 44.03 41.77
CA ALA A 45 -63.34 44.13 43.14
C ALA A 45 -63.16 45.62 43.58
N LEU A 46 -62.87 46.52 42.63
CA LEU A 46 -62.65 47.95 42.92
C LEU A 46 -63.93 48.75 43.06
N LYS A 47 -65.12 48.25 42.63
CA LYS A 47 -66.40 48.91 42.74
C LYS A 47 -67.23 48.56 44.02
N ALA A 48 -66.76 47.53 44.75
CA ALA A 48 -67.49 47.13 45.98
C ALA A 48 -66.98 47.82 47.24
N SER A 49 -65.92 48.62 47.21
CA SER A 49 -65.32 49.24 48.38
C SER A 49 -65.63 50.76 48.53
N VAL A 50 -66.45 51.33 47.65
CA VAL A 50 -66.72 52.79 47.67
C VAL A 50 -68.16 53.21 48.11
N ASN A 51 -68.99 52.27 48.51
CA ASN A 51 -70.30 52.66 48.92
C ASN A 51 -70.70 52.09 50.31
N ASN A 52 -70.13 52.66 51.36
CA ASN A 52 -70.85 52.80 52.66
C ASN A 52 -70.15 53.89 53.50
N GLY A 53 -70.58 55.08 53.33
CA GLY A 53 -70.21 56.18 54.16
C GLY A 53 -71.45 56.68 54.86
N ASN A 54 -71.52 56.52 56.16
CA ASN A 54 -72.12 57.58 57.00
C ASN A 54 -71.69 57.41 58.47
N GLY A 55 -71.12 58.47 59.00
CA GLY A 55 -71.24 58.81 60.41
C GLY A 55 -70.16 58.35 61.36
N GLY A 56 -69.25 59.28 61.77
CA GLY A 56 -68.53 59.14 63.01
C GLY A 56 -67.05 59.69 62.95
N LYS A 57 -66.95 60.94 63.48
CA LYS A 57 -65.63 61.55 63.76
C LYS A 57 -64.90 60.80 64.89
N ALA A 58 -63.99 59.95 64.61
CA ALA A 58 -62.82 59.56 65.39
C ALA A 58 -62.13 58.33 64.68
N HIS A 59 -60.95 58.45 64.27
CA HIS A 59 -59.98 57.48 63.78
C HIS A 59 -59.38 57.72 62.36
N LYS A 60 -58.95 58.96 62.12
CA LYS A 60 -58.10 59.22 60.95
C LYS A 60 -56.73 58.51 61.00
N LYS A 61 -56.29 57.96 62.16
CA LYS A 61 -55.03 57.25 62.32
C LYS A 61 -55.13 55.73 62.03
N THR A 62 -56.33 55.14 62.30
CA THR A 62 -56.50 53.68 62.13
C THR A 62 -56.67 53.29 60.65
N GLY A 63 -57.36 54.14 59.86
CA GLY A 63 -57.45 53.90 58.39
C GLY A 63 -56.10 53.94 57.65
N LEU A 64 -55.25 54.90 58.07
CA LEU A 64 -53.93 55.02 57.48
C LEU A 64 -53.07 53.81 57.82
N ILE A 65 -53.14 53.28 59.04
CA ILE A 65 -52.38 52.08 59.47
C ILE A 65 -52.92 50.85 58.76
N VAL A 66 -54.23 50.67 58.62
CA VAL A 66 -54.82 49.52 57.91
C VAL A 66 -54.44 49.59 56.40
N THR A 67 -54.45 50.76 55.77
CA THR A 67 -54.03 50.94 54.38
C THR A 67 -52.56 50.67 54.24
N LEU A 68 -51.74 51.08 55.19
CA LEU A 68 -50.26 50.81 55.15
C LEU A 68 -49.97 49.33 55.35
N VAL A 69 -50.66 48.65 56.24
CA VAL A 69 -50.56 47.20 56.46
C VAL A 69 -51.03 46.43 55.22
N VAL A 70 -52.11 46.83 54.58
CA VAL A 70 -52.58 46.21 53.33
C VAL A 70 -51.57 46.43 52.20
N VAL A 71 -51.00 47.64 52.08
CA VAL A 71 -49.94 47.91 51.09
C VAL A 71 -48.70 47.11 51.40
N VAL A 72 -48.25 46.96 52.62
CA VAL A 72 -47.13 46.14 53.03
C VAL A 72 -47.39 44.65 52.73
N LEU A 73 -48.60 44.16 53.03
CA LEU A 73 -49.03 42.82 52.72
C LEU A 73 -49.09 42.55 51.19
N LEU A 74 -49.60 43.54 50.44
CA LEU A 74 -49.59 43.47 48.97
C LEU A 74 -48.16 43.53 48.38
N LEU A 75 -47.27 44.36 48.94
CA LEU A 75 -45.86 44.40 48.57
C LEU A 75 -45.14 43.13 48.99
N ALA A 76 -45.41 42.57 50.17
CA ALA A 76 -44.91 41.31 50.63
C ALA A 76 -45.43 40.15 49.77
N ALA A 77 -46.71 40.15 49.40
CA ALA A 77 -47.26 39.18 48.46
C ALA A 77 -46.70 39.34 47.04
N ALA A 78 -46.49 40.58 46.56
CA ALA A 78 -45.85 40.87 45.29
C ALA A 78 -44.36 40.47 45.28
N ALA A 79 -43.66 40.77 46.39
CA ALA A 79 -42.25 40.30 46.57
C ALA A 79 -42.18 38.78 46.68
N GLY A 80 -43.10 38.15 47.42
CA GLY A 80 -43.24 36.71 47.53
C GLY A 80 -43.54 36.08 46.18
N ALA A 81 -44.47 36.64 45.39
CA ALA A 81 -44.74 36.23 44.03
C ALA A 81 -43.57 36.48 43.11
N TYR A 82 -42.87 37.61 43.26
CA TYR A 82 -41.66 37.88 42.51
C TYR A 82 -40.57 36.84 42.81
N PHE A 83 -40.28 36.58 44.11
CA PHE A 83 -39.31 35.51 44.51
C PHE A 83 -39.76 34.11 44.07
N MET A 84 -41.05 33.82 44.07
CA MET A 84 -41.64 32.54 43.72
C MET A 84 -41.62 32.28 42.18
N PHE A 85 -41.72 33.35 41.36
CA PHE A 85 -41.89 33.23 39.91
C PHE A 85 -40.79 33.87 39.07
N PHE A 86 -39.95 34.73 39.60
CA PHE A 86 -39.01 35.52 38.82
C PHE A 86 -37.52 35.38 39.24
N THR A 87 -37.22 34.49 40.19
CA THR A 87 -35.83 34.17 40.49
C THR A 87 -35.16 33.51 39.27
N PRO A 88 -33.85 33.72 39.06
CA PRO A 88 -33.11 33.06 37.97
C PRO A 88 -33.33 31.55 37.93
N GLU A 89 -33.28 30.88 39.09
CA GLU A 89 -33.56 29.44 39.23
C GLU A 89 -34.92 29.03 38.69
N LYS A 90 -36.00 29.74 39.08
CA LYS A 90 -37.35 29.46 38.60
C LYS A 90 -37.58 29.80 37.13
N ARG A 91 -36.81 30.72 36.61
CA ARG A 91 -36.79 31.02 35.16
C ARG A 91 -36.09 29.91 34.40
N LEU A 92 -34.96 29.43 34.92
CA LEU A 92 -34.20 28.30 34.37
C LEU A 92 -35.07 27.03 34.33
N ASP A 93 -35.67 26.64 35.50
CA ASP A 93 -36.56 25.48 35.59
C ASP A 93 -37.66 25.52 34.52
N ARG A 94 -38.30 26.68 34.33
CA ARG A 94 -39.37 26.85 33.34
C ARG A 94 -38.91 26.83 31.91
N ALA A 95 -37.71 27.33 31.64
CA ALA A 95 -37.13 27.27 30.32
C ALA A 95 -36.83 25.80 29.98
N MET A 96 -36.19 25.07 30.89
CA MET A 96 -35.89 23.66 30.76
C MET A 96 -37.15 22.78 30.60
N GLU A 97 -38.20 23.03 31.42
CA GLU A 97 -39.48 22.30 31.31
C GLU A 97 -40.15 22.52 29.94
N LYS A 98 -40.13 23.74 29.44
CA LYS A 98 -40.68 24.06 28.11
C LYS A 98 -39.87 23.43 26.99
N ALA A 99 -38.56 23.43 27.14
CA ALA A 99 -37.64 22.81 26.16
C ALA A 99 -37.89 21.29 26.08
N LYS A 100 -37.90 20.60 27.23
CA LYS A 100 -38.21 19.17 27.31
C LYS A 100 -39.55 18.82 26.69
N LYS A 101 -40.59 19.59 27.04
CA LYS A 101 -41.92 19.40 26.45
C LYS A 101 -41.94 19.63 24.94
N ALA A 102 -41.23 20.63 24.45
CA ALA A 102 -41.12 20.88 23.01
C ALA A 102 -40.41 19.73 22.29
N MET A 103 -39.36 19.12 22.92
CA MET A 103 -38.70 17.91 22.43
C MET A 103 -39.67 16.73 22.34
N GLU A 104 -40.47 16.47 23.39
CA GLU A 104 -41.48 15.40 23.40
C GLU A 104 -42.56 15.61 22.31
N GLU A 105 -42.92 16.86 22.03
CA GLU A 105 -43.87 17.24 20.99
C GLU A 105 -43.23 17.34 19.59
N GLN A 106 -41.93 17.00 19.43
CA GLN A 106 -41.15 17.06 18.19
C GLN A 106 -41.11 18.49 17.57
N ARG A 107 -41.23 19.51 18.41
CA ARG A 107 -41.10 20.91 18.01
C ARG A 107 -39.67 21.40 18.26
N TYR A 108 -38.75 20.90 17.45
CA TYR A 108 -37.31 21.04 17.67
C TYR A 108 -36.84 22.50 17.64
N ASP A 109 -37.40 23.34 16.76
CA ASP A 109 -37.07 24.78 16.70
C ASP A 109 -37.48 25.52 17.99
N ASP A 110 -38.65 25.16 18.56
CA ASP A 110 -39.09 25.71 19.83
C ASP A 110 -38.23 25.19 20.98
N ALA A 111 -37.84 23.92 20.94
CA ALA A 111 -37.00 23.32 21.95
C ALA A 111 -35.60 23.98 21.97
N GLU A 112 -34.96 24.14 20.81
CA GLU A 112 -33.69 24.88 20.66
C GLU A 112 -33.80 26.26 21.30
N LYS A 113 -34.84 27.00 20.97
CA LYS A 113 -35.04 28.35 21.51
C LYS A 113 -35.16 28.34 23.04
N TYR A 114 -35.93 27.41 23.62
CA TYR A 114 -36.08 27.33 25.06
C TYR A 114 -34.81 26.87 25.78
N TYR A 115 -34.00 26.00 25.17
CA TYR A 115 -32.67 25.65 25.70
C TYR A 115 -31.73 26.85 25.65
N ARG A 116 -31.77 27.66 24.61
CA ARG A 116 -31.00 28.92 24.55
C ARG A 116 -31.46 29.93 25.60
N ASP A 117 -32.77 30.03 25.82
CA ASP A 117 -33.31 30.84 26.91
C ASP A 117 -32.81 30.37 28.30
N ALA A 118 -32.58 29.07 28.47
CA ALA A 118 -31.99 28.51 29.68
C ALA A 118 -30.49 28.85 29.79
N LEU A 119 -29.72 28.74 28.70
CA LEU A 119 -28.31 29.11 28.63
C LEU A 119 -28.05 30.60 28.81
N ASP A 120 -29.00 31.46 28.44
CA ASP A 120 -28.96 32.91 28.77
C ASP A 120 -29.04 33.19 30.27
N ILE A 121 -29.53 32.23 31.07
CA ILE A 121 -29.63 32.33 32.53
C ILE A 121 -28.44 31.65 33.21
N ASP A 122 -28.05 30.50 32.75
CA ASP A 122 -26.90 29.71 33.23
C ASP A 122 -26.15 29.12 32.02
N ASP A 123 -25.07 29.79 31.62
CA ASP A 123 -24.27 29.48 30.47
C ASP A 123 -23.46 28.18 30.61
N LYS A 124 -23.36 27.65 31.85
CA LYS A 124 -22.67 26.37 32.14
C LYS A 124 -23.64 25.21 32.38
N ASN A 125 -24.90 25.38 32.10
CA ASN A 125 -25.90 24.32 32.25
C ASN A 125 -25.74 23.25 31.17
N MET A 126 -25.00 22.20 31.48
CA MET A 126 -24.70 21.13 30.50
C MET A 126 -25.92 20.36 30.03
N GLU A 127 -27.00 20.28 30.85
CA GLU A 127 -28.26 19.67 30.40
C GLU A 127 -28.91 20.52 29.30
N ALA A 128 -28.84 21.87 29.44
CA ALA A 128 -29.32 22.79 28.41
C ALA A 128 -28.42 22.76 27.15
N VAL A 129 -27.09 22.63 27.31
CA VAL A 129 -26.15 22.45 26.20
C VAL A 129 -26.51 21.20 25.41
N ASN A 130 -26.59 20.04 26.07
CA ASN A 130 -26.92 18.76 25.42
C ASN A 130 -28.29 18.79 24.77
N GLY A 131 -29.30 19.34 25.46
CA GLY A 131 -30.66 19.49 24.92
C GLY A 131 -30.74 20.42 23.70
N CYS A 132 -29.93 21.48 23.68
CA CYS A 132 -29.83 22.37 22.52
C CYS A 132 -29.25 21.63 21.31
N MET A 133 -28.20 20.84 21.53
CA MET A 133 -27.58 20.01 20.50
C MET A 133 -28.54 18.94 19.95
N ASP A 134 -29.24 18.23 20.86
CA ASP A 134 -30.26 17.25 20.46
C ASP A 134 -31.38 17.86 19.61
N ALA A 135 -31.80 19.08 19.95
CA ALA A 135 -32.81 19.79 19.16
C ALA A 135 -32.31 20.14 17.75
N LEU A 136 -31.08 20.60 17.62
CA LEU A 136 -30.47 20.93 16.32
C LEU A 136 -30.27 19.69 15.45
N ILE A 137 -29.74 18.61 16.04
CA ILE A 137 -29.49 17.34 15.34
C ILE A 137 -30.81 16.74 14.84
N LYS A 138 -31.83 16.67 15.72
CA LYS A 138 -33.16 16.14 15.36
C LYS A 138 -33.95 17.02 14.40
N ALA A 139 -33.63 18.31 14.33
CA ALA A 139 -34.16 19.21 13.31
C ALA A 139 -33.47 19.07 11.95
N GLU A 140 -32.48 18.17 11.83
CA GLU A 140 -31.67 17.95 10.62
C GLU A 140 -30.89 19.20 10.15
N LYS A 141 -30.58 20.10 11.09
CA LYS A 141 -29.82 21.34 10.85
C LYS A 141 -28.34 21.12 11.02
N ASN A 142 -27.74 20.26 10.19
CA ASN A 142 -26.38 19.76 10.37
C ASN A 142 -25.31 20.86 10.44
N ASP A 143 -25.38 21.88 9.59
CA ASP A 143 -24.39 22.98 9.59
C ASP A 143 -24.51 23.86 10.83
N ASP A 144 -25.74 24.17 11.25
CA ASP A 144 -26.03 24.92 12.48
C ASP A 144 -25.63 24.11 13.72
N ALA A 145 -25.86 22.80 13.70
CA ALA A 145 -25.46 21.89 14.77
C ALA A 145 -23.92 21.86 14.92
N LYS A 146 -23.16 21.68 13.83
CA LYS A 146 -21.69 21.72 13.84
C LYS A 146 -21.15 23.05 14.35
N ALA A 147 -21.71 24.16 13.85
CA ALA A 147 -21.27 25.50 14.25
C ALA A 147 -21.53 25.73 15.75
N GLN A 148 -22.69 25.33 16.25
CA GLN A 148 -23.04 25.48 17.67
C GLN A 148 -22.25 24.53 18.57
N TYR A 149 -22.02 23.30 18.12
CA TYR A 149 -21.18 22.31 18.80
C TYR A 149 -19.77 22.85 19.03
N ASN A 150 -19.12 23.34 17.97
CA ASN A 150 -17.78 23.93 18.05
C ASN A 150 -17.76 25.15 18.99
N LYS A 151 -18.80 25.97 19.01
CA LYS A 151 -18.91 27.07 19.95
C LYS A 151 -18.98 26.59 21.40
N PHE A 152 -19.77 25.57 21.67
CA PHE A 152 -19.86 25.00 23.03
C PHE A 152 -18.55 24.34 23.45
N ARG A 153 -17.83 23.65 22.55
CA ARG A 153 -16.49 23.10 22.82
C ARG A 153 -15.53 24.18 23.31
N GLU A 154 -15.48 25.32 22.62
CA GLU A 154 -14.60 26.43 23.01
C GLU A 154 -14.98 27.05 24.39
N GLU A 155 -16.21 26.99 24.78
CA GLU A 155 -16.63 27.42 26.14
C GLU A 155 -16.33 26.34 27.19
N ILE A 156 -16.53 25.06 26.87
CA ILE A 156 -16.26 23.92 27.75
C ILE A 156 -14.78 23.80 28.07
N LYS A 157 -13.89 24.09 27.12
CA LYS A 157 -12.42 24.15 27.35
C LYS A 157 -12.00 25.11 28.46
N LYS A 158 -12.86 26.07 28.80
CA LYS A 158 -12.61 27.06 29.88
C LYS A 158 -13.14 26.61 31.24
N TYR A 159 -13.75 25.42 31.33
CA TYR A 159 -14.31 24.93 32.58
C TYR A 159 -13.19 24.67 33.61
N SER A 160 -13.49 24.96 34.88
CA SER A 160 -12.60 24.58 35.96
C SER A 160 -12.74 23.09 36.28
N ASP A 161 -11.75 22.50 36.95
CA ASP A 161 -11.79 21.09 37.42
C ASP A 161 -13.07 20.80 38.23
N LYS A 162 -13.59 21.78 38.92
CA LYS A 162 -14.84 21.66 39.68
C LYS A 162 -16.04 21.54 38.73
N ASP A 163 -16.08 22.35 37.66
CA ASP A 163 -17.15 22.32 36.66
C ASP A 163 -17.13 21.00 35.94
N VAL A 164 -15.94 20.54 35.51
CA VAL A 164 -15.71 19.22 34.86
C VAL A 164 -16.20 18.09 35.77
N LYS A 165 -15.77 18.08 37.02
CA LYS A 165 -16.14 17.02 37.97
C LYS A 165 -17.63 16.99 38.26
N SER A 166 -18.31 18.13 38.28
CA SER A 166 -19.77 18.18 38.50
C SER A 166 -20.59 17.80 37.28
N ASN A 167 -20.03 17.89 36.09
CA ASN A 167 -20.73 17.63 34.83
C ASN A 167 -20.20 16.40 34.07
N GLY A 168 -19.30 15.58 34.65
CA GLY A 168 -18.59 14.51 33.93
C GLY A 168 -19.46 13.67 32.99
N LYS A 169 -20.58 13.13 33.49
CA LYS A 169 -21.52 12.36 32.66
C LYS A 169 -22.14 13.16 31.51
N LEU A 170 -22.52 14.44 31.78
CA LEU A 170 -23.11 15.31 30.75
C LEU A 170 -22.06 15.76 29.71
N LEU A 171 -20.79 15.83 30.10
CA LEU A 171 -19.67 16.06 29.18
C LEU A 171 -19.42 14.83 28.32
N ASP A 172 -19.47 13.61 28.88
CA ASP A 172 -19.41 12.37 28.08
C ASP A 172 -20.51 12.36 27.02
N GLU A 173 -21.76 12.66 27.42
CA GLU A 173 -22.90 12.76 26.51
C GLU A 173 -22.71 13.85 25.44
N PHE A 174 -22.05 14.96 25.79
CA PHE A 174 -21.75 16.04 24.83
C PHE A 174 -20.73 15.61 23.79
N TYR A 175 -19.61 15.02 24.21
CA TYR A 175 -18.57 14.60 23.29
C TYR A 175 -19.01 13.44 22.40
N ALA A 176 -19.83 12.51 22.91
CA ALA A 176 -20.42 11.43 22.12
C ALA A 176 -21.29 11.93 20.94
N LYS A 177 -21.88 13.14 21.04
CA LYS A 177 -22.67 13.73 19.94
C LYS A 177 -21.82 14.09 18.70
N ALA A 178 -20.49 14.03 18.79
CA ALA A 178 -19.63 14.19 17.62
C ALA A 178 -19.98 13.18 16.54
N GLY A 179 -20.32 11.92 16.91
CA GLY A 179 -20.72 10.86 15.98
C GLY A 179 -22.00 11.16 15.18
N ASP A 180 -22.90 12.04 15.70
CA ASP A 180 -24.09 12.48 14.98
C ASP A 180 -23.79 13.51 13.87
N MET A 181 -22.60 14.13 13.89
CA MET A 181 -22.26 15.28 13.04
C MET A 181 -21.02 15.05 12.18
N TYR A 182 -20.09 14.24 12.63
CA TYR A 182 -18.83 13.96 11.95
C TYR A 182 -18.76 12.47 11.60
N GLU A 183 -18.07 12.15 10.53
CA GLU A 183 -17.80 10.77 10.18
C GLU A 183 -16.82 10.18 11.20
N GLU A 184 -17.25 9.09 11.83
CA GLU A 184 -16.48 8.42 12.87
C GLU A 184 -15.10 7.98 12.33
N GLY A 185 -14.03 8.38 13.03
CA GLY A 185 -12.65 8.12 12.62
C GLY A 185 -12.02 9.18 11.71
N CYS A 186 -12.78 10.17 11.16
CA CYS A 186 -12.12 11.27 10.47
C CYS A 186 -11.27 12.11 11.44
N ASP A 187 -10.27 12.84 10.93
CA ASP A 187 -9.31 13.58 11.76
C ASP A 187 -10.00 14.59 12.72
N GLU A 188 -11.07 15.23 12.24
CA GLU A 188 -11.83 16.15 13.07
C GLU A 188 -12.57 15.43 14.20
N TYR A 189 -13.15 14.26 13.92
CA TYR A 189 -13.79 13.42 14.94
C TYR A 189 -12.80 12.96 15.99
N VAL A 190 -11.63 12.41 15.56
CA VAL A 190 -10.56 11.99 16.46
C VAL A 190 -10.13 13.14 17.36
N THR A 191 -9.86 14.32 16.77
CA THR A 191 -9.48 15.52 17.53
C THR A 191 -10.52 15.90 18.59
N ILE A 192 -11.82 15.78 18.28
CA ILE A 192 -12.90 16.09 19.21
C ILE A 192 -12.91 15.11 20.39
N VAL A 193 -12.77 13.82 20.09
CA VAL A 193 -12.79 12.78 21.13
C VAL A 193 -11.52 12.83 21.98
N GLU A 194 -10.33 13.13 21.39
CA GLU A 194 -9.09 13.41 22.12
C GLU A 194 -9.29 14.56 23.13
N GLU A 195 -9.84 15.69 22.68
CA GLU A 195 -10.15 16.82 23.57
C GLU A 195 -11.10 16.43 24.72
N GLY A 196 -12.09 15.61 24.42
CA GLY A 196 -13.03 15.10 25.43
C GLY A 196 -12.32 14.21 26.45
N TYR A 197 -11.46 13.32 26.00
CA TYR A 197 -10.69 12.44 26.87
C TYR A 197 -9.72 13.21 27.75
N ASP A 198 -9.01 14.17 27.20
CA ASP A 198 -8.09 15.05 27.94
C ASP A 198 -8.81 15.84 29.05
N LEU A 199 -10.08 16.20 28.79
CA LEU A 199 -10.86 16.99 29.75
C LEU A 199 -11.50 16.13 30.84
N VAL A 200 -12.12 15.01 30.47
CA VAL A 200 -12.99 14.21 31.39
C VAL A 200 -12.29 12.95 31.88
N ALA A 201 -11.43 12.35 31.06
CA ALA A 201 -10.73 11.08 31.31
C ALA A 201 -11.66 9.96 31.80
N SER A 202 -12.86 9.88 31.23
CA SER A 202 -13.82 8.82 31.56
C SER A 202 -13.53 7.55 30.72
N ASP A 203 -13.96 6.39 31.26
CA ASP A 203 -13.88 5.13 30.53
C ASP A 203 -14.70 5.16 29.22
N THR A 204 -15.84 5.86 29.23
CA THR A 204 -16.71 5.96 28.06
C THR A 204 -16.02 6.66 26.90
N ILE A 205 -15.41 7.85 27.16
CA ILE A 205 -14.71 8.61 26.10
C ILE A 205 -13.41 7.89 25.72
N ARG A 206 -12.73 7.21 26.67
CA ARG A 206 -11.55 6.39 26.33
C ARG A 206 -11.90 5.30 25.31
N ASP A 207 -12.96 4.55 25.55
CA ASP A 207 -13.37 3.46 24.68
C ASP A 207 -13.82 3.98 23.30
N GLU A 208 -14.46 5.14 23.27
CA GLU A 208 -14.80 5.88 22.05
C GLU A 208 -13.55 6.31 21.29
N LEU A 209 -12.54 6.86 21.99
CA LEU A 209 -11.27 7.30 21.39
C LEU A 209 -10.48 6.13 20.81
N VAL A 210 -10.47 4.99 21.49
CA VAL A 210 -9.87 3.75 20.97
C VAL A 210 -10.53 3.35 19.64
N THR A 211 -11.85 3.36 19.61
CA THR A 211 -12.61 3.05 18.38
C THR A 211 -12.33 4.06 17.28
N ALA A 212 -12.27 5.35 17.62
CA ALA A 212 -11.95 6.43 16.68
C ALA A 212 -10.56 6.27 16.06
N TYR A 213 -9.53 5.94 16.87
CA TYR A 213 -8.18 5.69 16.36
C TYR A 213 -8.14 4.47 15.42
N ILE A 214 -8.77 3.36 15.82
CA ILE A 214 -8.79 2.16 14.98
C ILE A 214 -9.42 2.48 13.62
N LYS A 215 -10.54 3.17 13.62
CA LYS A 215 -11.25 3.54 12.40
C LYS A 215 -10.50 4.59 11.57
N ASN A 216 -9.79 5.52 12.22
CA ASN A 216 -8.92 6.46 11.53
C ASN A 216 -7.81 5.74 10.77
N ALA A 217 -7.13 4.80 11.41
CA ALA A 217 -6.09 4.01 10.78
C ALA A 217 -6.60 3.15 9.61
N ASP A 218 -7.85 2.65 9.70
CA ASP A 218 -8.45 1.80 8.67
C ASP A 218 -8.91 2.60 7.45
N ASP A 219 -9.65 3.69 7.67
CA ASP A 219 -10.46 4.35 6.65
C ASP A 219 -9.88 5.69 6.17
N PHE A 220 -9.08 6.38 7.00
CA PHE A 220 -8.65 7.76 6.73
C PHE A 220 -7.13 7.92 6.53
N VAL A 221 -6.30 7.07 7.14
CA VAL A 221 -4.86 7.04 6.82
C VAL A 221 -4.65 6.34 5.48
N THR A 222 -3.77 6.88 4.65
CA THR A 222 -3.43 6.28 3.35
C THR A 222 -3.04 4.81 3.52
N TYR A 223 -3.70 3.92 2.78
CA TYR A 223 -3.56 2.46 2.94
C TYR A 223 -2.12 1.97 2.87
N THR A 224 -1.29 2.59 2.01
CA THR A 224 0.13 2.25 1.82
C THR A 224 1.07 2.97 2.80
N ASP A 225 0.56 3.86 3.64
CA ASP A 225 1.35 4.49 4.71
C ASP A 225 1.29 3.62 5.97
N TYR A 226 2.00 2.51 5.90
CA TYR A 226 2.01 1.51 6.98
C TYR A 226 2.55 2.08 8.30
N ASP A 227 3.55 2.95 8.24
CA ASP A 227 4.13 3.59 9.40
C ASP A 227 3.09 4.46 10.13
N ALA A 228 2.39 5.32 9.40
CA ALA A 228 1.35 6.17 9.97
C ALA A 228 0.19 5.35 10.54
N ARG A 229 -0.23 4.29 9.85
CA ARG A 229 -1.30 3.39 10.34
C ARG A 229 -0.90 2.69 11.63
N ILE A 230 0.31 2.14 11.70
CA ILE A 230 0.84 1.48 12.92
C ILE A 230 0.92 2.47 14.08
N GLU A 231 1.32 3.72 13.82
CA GLU A 231 1.37 4.76 14.85
C GLU A 231 -0.01 5.07 15.43
N VAL A 232 -1.04 5.15 14.59
CA VAL A 232 -2.42 5.38 15.06
C VAL A 232 -2.96 4.18 15.85
N TYR A 233 -2.69 2.93 15.43
CA TYR A 233 -3.03 1.76 16.24
C TYR A 233 -2.29 1.75 17.59
N ASN A 234 -1.03 2.21 17.62
CA ASN A 234 -0.28 2.33 18.87
C ASN A 234 -0.95 3.32 19.83
N LYS A 235 -1.49 4.44 19.36
CA LYS A 235 -2.26 5.38 20.20
C LYS A 235 -3.48 4.70 20.84
N ALA A 236 -4.19 3.85 20.10
CA ALA A 236 -5.29 3.06 20.65
C ALA A 236 -4.80 2.09 21.75
N LEU A 237 -3.65 1.45 21.53
CA LEU A 237 -3.05 0.50 22.47
C LEU A 237 -2.38 1.16 23.69
N GLU A 238 -1.96 2.41 23.59
CA GLU A 238 -1.53 3.22 24.75
C GLU A 238 -2.67 3.42 25.74
N LEU A 239 -3.90 3.57 25.23
CA LEU A 239 -5.10 3.73 26.05
C LEU A 239 -5.62 2.38 26.60
N VAL A 240 -5.62 1.34 25.78
CA VAL A 240 -6.10 -0.01 26.10
C VAL A 240 -5.13 -1.04 25.51
N PRO A 241 -4.07 -1.41 26.26
CA PRO A 241 -2.97 -2.28 25.76
C PRO A 241 -3.39 -3.68 25.30
N ASP A 242 -4.51 -4.18 25.80
CA ASP A 242 -5.06 -5.50 25.47
C ASP A 242 -6.26 -5.44 24.52
N ASN A 243 -6.46 -4.33 23.83
CA ASN A 243 -7.50 -4.23 22.81
C ASN A 243 -7.17 -5.14 21.62
N GLN A 244 -7.89 -6.26 21.52
CA GLN A 244 -7.60 -7.30 20.54
C GLN A 244 -7.78 -6.83 19.09
N ASP A 245 -8.78 -5.97 18.82
CA ASP A 245 -9.01 -5.45 17.46
C ASP A 245 -7.84 -4.58 17.00
N ALA A 246 -7.35 -3.68 17.84
CA ALA A 246 -6.17 -2.86 17.54
C ALA A 246 -4.90 -3.70 17.36
N LEU A 247 -4.71 -4.75 18.20
CA LEU A 247 -3.58 -5.67 18.07
C LEU A 247 -3.60 -6.43 16.75
N ASP A 248 -4.77 -6.98 16.38
CA ASP A 248 -4.93 -7.78 15.17
C ASP A 248 -4.76 -6.92 13.91
N LYS A 249 -5.33 -5.73 13.88
CA LYS A 249 -5.23 -4.79 12.76
C LYS A 249 -3.83 -4.25 12.59
N ARG A 250 -3.15 -3.89 13.69
CA ARG A 250 -1.74 -3.49 13.66
C ARG A 250 -0.84 -4.59 13.11
N ALA A 251 -1.05 -5.84 13.56
CA ALA A 251 -0.32 -6.99 13.06
C ALA A 251 -0.61 -7.26 11.58
N GLY A 252 -1.88 -7.14 11.16
CA GLY A 252 -2.29 -7.23 9.76
C GLY A 252 -1.60 -6.18 8.90
N CYS A 253 -1.59 -4.92 9.35
CA CYS A 253 -0.91 -3.81 8.67
C CYS A 253 0.60 -4.09 8.48
N ALA A 254 1.27 -4.63 9.49
CA ALA A 254 2.69 -4.98 9.39
C ALA A 254 2.94 -6.16 8.43
N LYS A 255 2.05 -7.15 8.39
CA LYS A 255 2.12 -8.26 7.41
C LYS A 255 1.96 -7.75 5.98
N ASP A 256 0.94 -6.92 5.74
CA ASP A 256 0.68 -6.33 4.42
C ASP A 256 1.89 -5.52 3.92
N ALA A 257 2.55 -4.77 4.84
CA ALA A 257 3.77 -4.03 4.54
C ALA A 257 4.90 -4.95 4.08
N LEU A 258 5.20 -5.99 4.88
CA LEU A 258 6.28 -6.93 4.59
C LEU A 258 6.02 -7.72 3.31
N GLU A 259 4.79 -8.22 3.12
CA GLU A 259 4.39 -8.92 1.90
C GLU A 259 4.51 -8.01 0.67
N GLY A 260 4.09 -6.74 0.81
CA GLY A 260 4.22 -5.75 -0.26
C GLY A 260 5.68 -5.48 -0.63
N MET A 261 6.56 -5.28 0.35
CA MET A 261 7.99 -5.03 0.14
C MET A 261 8.67 -6.25 -0.51
N ILE A 262 8.47 -7.45 0.03
CA ILE A 262 9.05 -8.70 -0.51
C ILE A 262 8.56 -8.94 -1.95
N ASN A 263 7.26 -8.80 -2.22
CA ASN A 263 6.71 -9.02 -3.56
C ASN A 263 7.21 -8.00 -4.59
N ASN A 264 7.59 -6.80 -4.14
CA ASN A 264 8.19 -5.78 -4.99
C ASN A 264 9.73 -5.89 -5.08
N GLY A 265 10.34 -6.86 -4.39
CA GLY A 265 11.79 -7.03 -4.36
C GLY A 265 12.53 -6.04 -3.46
N ASP A 266 11.81 -5.29 -2.62
CA ASP A 266 12.38 -4.33 -1.67
C ASP A 266 12.80 -5.05 -0.37
N TYR A 267 13.81 -5.88 -0.46
CA TYR A 267 14.31 -6.65 0.68
C TYR A 267 15.03 -5.78 1.71
N ASP A 268 15.65 -4.68 1.28
CA ASP A 268 16.30 -3.72 2.19
C ASP A 268 15.24 -2.97 3.01
N GLY A 269 14.16 -2.55 2.36
CA GLY A 269 13.00 -1.95 3.04
C GLY A 269 12.34 -2.91 4.01
N ALA A 270 12.18 -4.18 3.63
CA ALA A 270 11.59 -5.21 4.50
C ALA A 270 12.47 -5.47 5.75
N GLU A 271 13.80 -5.55 5.59
CA GLU A 271 14.74 -5.73 6.70
C GLU A 271 14.68 -4.52 7.67
N ALA A 272 14.70 -3.29 7.13
CA ALA A 272 14.58 -2.08 7.93
C ALA A 272 13.23 -1.98 8.67
N PHE A 273 12.15 -2.43 8.02
CA PHE A 273 10.82 -2.49 8.63
C PHE A 273 10.76 -3.52 9.78
N ILE A 274 11.35 -4.70 9.59
CA ILE A 274 11.47 -5.73 10.64
C ILE A 274 12.24 -5.16 11.83
N ASP A 275 13.42 -4.57 11.60
CA ASP A 275 14.24 -3.98 12.66
C ASP A 275 13.51 -2.90 13.46
N LYS A 276 12.63 -2.14 12.78
CA LYS A 276 11.83 -1.08 13.42
C LYS A 276 10.70 -1.63 14.27
N TYR A 277 10.04 -2.70 13.85
CA TYR A 277 8.74 -3.08 14.40
C TYR A 277 8.68 -4.44 15.12
N LYS A 278 9.66 -5.35 14.96
CA LYS A 278 9.58 -6.70 15.55
C LYS A 278 9.42 -6.74 17.08
N ASP A 279 9.97 -5.75 17.78
CA ASP A 279 9.85 -5.65 19.23
C ASP A 279 8.59 -4.91 19.68
N ILE A 280 7.87 -4.25 18.75
CA ILE A 280 6.71 -3.39 19.03
C ILE A 280 5.41 -4.07 18.60
N VAL A 281 5.41 -4.65 17.39
CA VAL A 281 4.21 -5.24 16.78
C VAL A 281 4.23 -6.76 16.98
N THR A 282 3.42 -7.23 17.90
CA THR A 282 3.21 -8.66 18.16
C THR A 282 2.20 -9.29 17.20
N GLY A 283 2.18 -10.61 17.08
CA GLY A 283 1.23 -11.34 16.22
C GLY A 283 1.68 -11.47 14.76
N VAL A 284 2.91 -11.07 14.44
CA VAL A 284 3.59 -11.28 13.16
C VAL A 284 4.66 -12.35 13.35
N ASP A 285 4.72 -13.30 12.46
CA ASP A 285 5.81 -14.29 12.40
C ASP A 285 6.95 -13.73 11.53
N TYR A 286 7.81 -12.93 12.14
CA TYR A 286 8.93 -12.27 11.46
C TYR A 286 9.98 -13.26 10.93
N ASP A 287 10.12 -14.44 11.55
CA ASP A 287 11.10 -15.45 11.12
C ASP A 287 10.88 -15.89 9.68
N ILE A 288 9.62 -15.90 9.21
CA ILE A 288 9.29 -16.22 7.83
C ILE A 288 9.90 -15.20 6.87
N TYR A 289 9.74 -13.91 7.15
CA TYR A 289 10.24 -12.82 6.31
C TYR A 289 11.77 -12.71 6.39
N GLU A 290 12.35 -12.84 7.58
CA GLU A 290 13.80 -12.88 7.78
C GLU A 290 14.43 -14.03 6.97
N SER A 291 13.81 -15.22 6.96
CA SER A 291 14.27 -16.37 6.17
C SER A 291 14.17 -16.11 4.65
N GLN A 292 13.15 -15.40 4.18
CA GLN A 292 13.04 -15.02 2.77
C GLN A 292 14.12 -14.00 2.37
N ILE A 293 14.39 -13.02 3.22
CA ILE A 293 15.45 -12.03 3.02
C ILE A 293 16.81 -12.72 2.99
N GLU A 294 17.08 -13.63 3.95
CA GLU A 294 18.33 -14.39 4.00
C GLU A 294 18.51 -15.25 2.73
N THR A 295 17.46 -15.93 2.28
CA THR A 295 17.47 -16.73 1.05
C THR A 295 17.76 -15.84 -0.16
N PHE A 296 17.13 -14.67 -0.26
CA PHE A 296 17.40 -13.72 -1.32
C PHE A 296 18.87 -13.26 -1.30
N ARG A 297 19.40 -12.88 -0.13
CA ARG A 297 20.81 -12.45 0.03
C ARG A 297 21.80 -13.55 -0.38
N LYS A 298 21.52 -14.79 0.06
CA LYS A 298 22.32 -15.95 -0.34
C LYS A 298 22.30 -16.16 -1.85
N ASN A 299 21.14 -16.07 -2.48
CA ASN A 299 20.99 -16.21 -3.91
C ASN A 299 21.73 -15.10 -4.67
N GLN A 300 21.64 -13.86 -4.23
CA GLN A 300 22.39 -12.73 -4.81
C GLN A 300 23.91 -12.93 -4.71
N ALA A 301 24.38 -13.39 -3.55
CA ALA A 301 25.79 -13.69 -3.36
C ALA A 301 26.26 -14.82 -4.29
N MET A 302 25.47 -15.87 -4.47
CA MET A 302 25.74 -17.00 -5.36
C MET A 302 25.78 -16.55 -6.82
N ILE A 303 24.81 -15.75 -7.27
CA ILE A 303 24.79 -15.17 -8.63
C ILE A 303 26.06 -14.35 -8.87
N LYS A 304 26.40 -13.47 -7.94
CA LYS A 304 27.58 -12.64 -8.02
C LYS A 304 28.85 -13.47 -8.13
N GLU A 305 29.07 -14.43 -7.24
CA GLU A 305 30.25 -15.32 -7.25
C GLU A 305 30.34 -16.10 -8.56
N THR A 306 29.22 -16.61 -9.08
CA THR A 306 29.16 -17.34 -10.34
C THR A 306 29.58 -16.46 -11.50
N MET A 307 29.07 -15.25 -11.61
CA MET A 307 29.37 -14.35 -12.71
C MET A 307 30.79 -13.79 -12.62
N GLU A 308 31.33 -13.52 -11.43
CA GLU A 308 32.72 -13.12 -11.23
C GLU A 308 33.70 -14.22 -11.65
N LYS A 309 33.43 -15.48 -11.31
CA LYS A 309 34.22 -16.63 -11.78
C LYS A 309 34.11 -16.82 -13.28
N ALA A 310 32.89 -16.68 -13.84
CA ALA A 310 32.68 -16.75 -15.27
C ALA A 310 33.49 -15.67 -16.00
N GLU A 311 33.52 -14.44 -15.52
CA GLU A 311 34.32 -13.35 -16.07
C GLU A 311 35.82 -13.66 -16.02
N GLU A 312 36.32 -14.14 -14.87
CA GLU A 312 37.71 -14.50 -14.68
C GLU A 312 38.15 -15.58 -15.69
N TYR A 313 37.40 -16.70 -15.74
CA TYR A 313 37.80 -17.84 -16.59
C TYR A 313 37.58 -17.56 -18.07
N MET A 314 36.47 -16.91 -18.44
CA MET A 314 36.22 -16.55 -19.85
C MET A 314 37.21 -15.52 -20.38
N SER A 315 37.56 -14.50 -19.58
CA SER A 315 38.60 -13.52 -19.99
C SER A 315 39.97 -14.16 -20.11
N GLY A 316 40.28 -15.13 -19.25
CA GLY A 316 41.51 -15.94 -19.32
C GLY A 316 41.48 -17.06 -20.34
N LYS A 317 40.32 -17.34 -20.97
CA LYS A 317 40.10 -18.49 -21.88
C LYS A 317 40.36 -19.85 -21.22
N ASP A 318 40.14 -19.92 -19.92
CA ASP A 318 40.23 -21.15 -19.13
C ASP A 318 38.89 -21.91 -19.18
N TYR A 319 38.64 -22.57 -20.29
CA TYR A 319 37.41 -23.30 -20.53
C TYR A 319 37.26 -24.58 -19.69
N GLU A 320 38.37 -25.15 -19.20
CA GLU A 320 38.32 -26.31 -18.30
C GLU A 320 37.74 -25.89 -16.94
N SER A 321 38.19 -24.77 -16.41
CA SER A 321 37.63 -24.20 -15.15
C SER A 321 36.19 -23.73 -15.31
N MET A 322 35.80 -23.25 -16.51
CA MET A 322 34.43 -22.87 -16.83
C MET A 322 33.43 -24.02 -16.68
N LEU A 323 33.81 -25.28 -16.85
CA LEU A 323 32.94 -26.44 -16.61
C LEU A 323 32.37 -26.45 -15.19
N SER A 324 33.15 -26.01 -14.21
CA SER A 324 32.72 -25.95 -12.83
C SER A 324 31.71 -24.83 -12.57
N VAL A 325 31.79 -23.74 -13.34
CA VAL A 325 30.87 -22.60 -13.26
C VAL A 325 29.56 -22.92 -13.97
N ASP A 326 29.64 -23.46 -15.18
CA ASP A 326 28.48 -23.81 -16.01
C ASP A 326 27.61 -24.88 -15.33
N ASN A 327 28.22 -25.86 -14.68
CA ASN A 327 27.53 -26.92 -13.93
C ASN A 327 27.20 -26.53 -12.46
N SER A 328 27.26 -25.27 -12.10
CA SER A 328 26.99 -24.80 -10.72
C SER A 328 25.52 -24.52 -10.48
N GLU A 329 25.10 -24.62 -9.19
CA GLU A 329 23.79 -24.19 -8.76
C GLU A 329 23.52 -22.70 -9.07
N GLY A 330 24.60 -21.87 -9.10
CA GLY A 330 24.50 -20.46 -9.42
C GLY A 330 24.13 -20.18 -10.88
N ALA A 331 24.69 -20.97 -11.82
CA ALA A 331 24.34 -20.87 -13.25
C ALA A 331 22.86 -21.29 -13.47
N GLU A 332 22.40 -22.37 -12.83
CA GLU A 332 21.01 -22.80 -12.88
C GLU A 332 20.07 -21.79 -12.26
N LEU A 333 20.49 -21.17 -11.15
CA LEU A 333 19.71 -20.12 -10.50
C LEU A 333 19.54 -18.90 -11.42
N ILE A 334 20.63 -18.43 -12.05
CA ILE A 334 20.55 -17.31 -13.01
C ILE A 334 19.63 -17.68 -14.15
N TYR A 335 19.80 -18.86 -14.77
CA TYR A 335 18.99 -19.31 -15.89
C TYR A 335 17.50 -19.39 -15.56
N SER A 336 17.17 -19.92 -14.38
CA SER A 336 15.78 -20.11 -13.95
C SER A 336 15.08 -18.81 -13.53
N THR A 337 15.84 -17.82 -13.06
CA THR A 337 15.27 -16.56 -12.51
C THR A 337 15.38 -15.38 -13.45
N MET A 338 16.25 -15.43 -14.48
CA MET A 338 16.45 -14.30 -15.38
C MET A 338 15.19 -13.96 -16.19
N GLN A 339 14.95 -12.66 -16.31
CA GLN A 339 13.92 -12.10 -17.16
C GLN A 339 14.49 -11.81 -18.55
N GLY A 340 13.94 -12.44 -19.60
CA GLY A 340 14.43 -12.27 -20.98
C GLY A 340 15.47 -13.32 -21.40
N ASP A 341 16.21 -13.02 -22.47
CA ASP A 341 17.08 -13.98 -23.16
C ASP A 341 18.55 -13.93 -22.70
N GLN A 342 18.90 -12.99 -21.85
CA GLN A 342 20.27 -12.87 -21.33
C GLN A 342 20.29 -12.15 -19.97
N TYR A 343 21.27 -12.51 -19.14
CA TYR A 343 21.63 -11.83 -17.90
C TYR A 343 23.05 -11.29 -18.07
N ILE A 344 23.18 -9.97 -18.27
CA ILE A 344 24.49 -9.30 -18.39
C ILE A 344 24.94 -8.92 -16.98
N TYR A 345 26.18 -9.29 -16.64
CA TYR A 345 26.82 -8.91 -15.38
C TYR A 345 27.90 -7.86 -15.65
N ALA A 346 27.62 -6.64 -15.18
CA ALA A 346 28.56 -5.54 -15.13
C ALA A 346 28.53 -4.98 -13.71
N ALA A 347 29.60 -5.12 -12.96
CA ALA A 347 29.62 -4.78 -11.53
C ALA A 347 29.25 -3.30 -11.28
N GLY A 348 28.06 -3.07 -10.67
CA GLY A 348 27.60 -1.76 -10.21
C GLY A 348 26.91 -0.88 -11.24
N GLU A 349 26.54 -1.39 -12.42
CA GLU A 349 25.85 -0.64 -13.47
C GLU A 349 24.49 -1.25 -13.83
N ASP A 350 23.57 -0.40 -14.32
CA ASP A 350 22.34 -0.84 -14.96
C ASP A 350 22.68 -1.56 -16.27
N THR A 351 22.29 -2.82 -16.38
CA THR A 351 22.60 -3.68 -17.54
C THR A 351 21.62 -3.50 -18.69
N THR A 352 20.57 -2.71 -18.51
CA THR A 352 19.62 -2.39 -19.58
C THR A 352 20.27 -1.45 -20.59
N GLY A 353 20.47 -1.94 -21.83
CA GLY A 353 21.19 -1.17 -22.86
C GLY A 353 22.68 -1.01 -22.62
N TYR A 354 23.32 -1.95 -21.92
CA TYR A 354 24.73 -1.91 -21.59
C TYR A 354 25.63 -1.82 -22.83
N THR A 355 26.61 -0.93 -22.80
CA THR A 355 27.66 -0.81 -23.82
C THR A 355 29.02 -0.89 -23.15
N GLY A 356 29.83 -1.87 -23.53
CA GLY A 356 31.13 -2.13 -22.93
C GLY A 356 31.51 -3.61 -23.00
N THR A 357 32.52 -4.02 -22.22
CA THR A 357 32.90 -5.44 -22.09
C THR A 357 32.31 -6.01 -20.82
N ALA A 358 31.62 -7.12 -20.91
CA ALA A 358 30.99 -7.79 -19.78
C ALA A 358 30.90 -9.31 -20.00
N VAL A 359 30.59 -10.02 -18.92
CA VAL A 359 30.17 -11.42 -18.97
C VAL A 359 28.65 -11.50 -18.94
N ALA A 360 28.07 -12.45 -19.64
CA ALA A 360 26.64 -12.71 -19.62
C ALA A 360 26.32 -14.21 -19.68
N LEU A 361 25.20 -14.60 -19.06
CA LEU A 361 24.54 -15.87 -19.30
C LEU A 361 23.39 -15.64 -20.28
N CYS A 362 23.38 -16.40 -21.38
CA CYS A 362 22.48 -16.22 -22.52
C CYS A 362 21.65 -17.49 -22.75
N LYS A 363 20.34 -17.34 -22.95
CA LYS A 363 19.45 -18.46 -23.35
C LYS A 363 19.66 -18.83 -24.82
N TYR A 364 19.63 -20.13 -25.11
CA TYR A 364 19.47 -20.65 -26.45
C TYR A 364 18.66 -21.96 -26.39
N GLU A 365 17.72 -22.16 -27.30
CA GLU A 365 16.86 -23.35 -27.32
C GLU A 365 16.40 -23.77 -25.91
N ASP A 366 16.77 -24.99 -25.46
CA ASP A 366 16.41 -25.49 -24.12
C ASP A 366 17.54 -25.35 -23.09
N GLY A 367 18.55 -24.49 -23.35
CA GLY A 367 19.70 -24.32 -22.49
C GLY A 367 20.20 -22.88 -22.40
N TYR A 368 21.46 -22.78 -21.98
CA TYR A 368 22.16 -21.51 -21.88
C TYR A 368 23.64 -21.67 -22.24
N TYR A 369 24.30 -20.54 -22.46
CA TYR A 369 25.74 -20.43 -22.60
C TYR A 369 26.26 -19.17 -21.95
N PHE A 370 27.51 -19.16 -21.53
CA PHE A 370 28.18 -17.95 -21.09
C PHE A 370 28.79 -17.21 -22.28
N TYR A 371 28.72 -15.89 -22.25
CA TYR A 371 29.37 -15.00 -23.17
C TYR A 371 30.26 -14.02 -22.41
N TYR A 372 31.45 -13.75 -22.94
CA TYR A 372 32.32 -12.67 -22.47
C TYR A 372 32.83 -11.88 -23.67
N GLY A 373 32.62 -10.58 -23.70
CA GLY A 373 33.01 -9.74 -24.81
C GLY A 373 32.29 -8.40 -24.83
N SER A 374 32.34 -7.76 -26.00
CA SER A 374 31.76 -6.46 -26.22
C SER A 374 30.25 -6.51 -26.38
N PHE A 375 29.59 -5.52 -25.83
CA PHE A 375 28.17 -5.21 -26.02
C PHE A 375 27.99 -3.81 -26.58
N GLU A 376 26.98 -3.61 -27.39
CA GLU A 376 26.46 -2.31 -27.83
C GLU A 376 24.94 -2.30 -27.66
N ASP A 377 24.42 -1.39 -26.83
CA ASP A 377 22.99 -1.32 -26.45
C ASP A 377 22.41 -2.68 -25.99
N GLY A 378 23.18 -3.44 -25.20
CA GLY A 378 22.78 -4.77 -24.71
C GLY A 378 22.87 -5.88 -25.73
N ILE A 379 23.38 -5.62 -26.96
CA ILE A 379 23.55 -6.60 -28.03
C ILE A 379 25.03 -7.01 -28.10
N ARG A 380 25.29 -8.31 -28.13
CA ARG A 380 26.68 -8.85 -28.32
C ARG A 380 27.23 -8.37 -29.63
N SER A 381 28.43 -7.76 -29.61
CA SER A 381 29.07 -7.15 -30.77
C SER A 381 30.60 -7.21 -30.63
N GLY A 382 31.32 -6.86 -31.68
CA GLY A 382 32.80 -6.81 -31.66
C GLY A 382 33.47 -8.15 -31.37
N GLU A 383 34.54 -8.16 -30.57
CA GLU A 383 35.23 -9.38 -30.19
C GLU A 383 34.63 -9.97 -28.91
N GLY A 384 34.49 -11.31 -28.91
CA GLY A 384 33.94 -12.02 -27.76
C GLY A 384 34.21 -13.52 -27.81
N SER A 385 33.94 -14.15 -26.68
CA SER A 385 33.98 -15.61 -26.53
C SER A 385 32.68 -16.12 -25.91
N SER A 386 32.35 -17.36 -26.22
CA SER A 386 31.21 -18.04 -25.58
C SER A 386 31.59 -19.44 -25.15
N PHE A 387 30.87 -19.98 -24.17
CA PHE A 387 31.09 -21.27 -23.56
C PHE A 387 29.78 -21.93 -23.16
N ALA A 388 29.63 -23.20 -23.48
CA ALA A 388 28.54 -24.05 -22.99
C ALA A 388 29.09 -25.45 -22.67
N ALA A 389 28.81 -25.95 -21.49
CA ALA A 389 29.07 -27.35 -21.18
C ALA A 389 28.14 -28.26 -22.00
N THR A 390 28.69 -29.33 -22.54
CA THR A 390 27.93 -30.39 -23.22
C THR A 390 27.83 -31.66 -22.37
N GLY A 391 28.51 -31.66 -21.24
CA GLY A 391 28.55 -32.71 -20.24
C GLY A 391 29.40 -32.28 -19.05
N SER A 392 29.62 -33.17 -18.10
CA SER A 392 30.38 -32.87 -16.88
C SER A 392 31.88 -32.58 -17.15
N SER A 393 32.43 -33.01 -18.29
CA SER A 393 33.81 -32.85 -18.67
C SER A 393 33.98 -32.44 -20.15
N THR A 394 32.94 -32.06 -20.82
CA THR A 394 32.94 -31.70 -22.24
C THR A 394 32.25 -30.37 -22.46
N TYR A 395 32.73 -29.59 -23.44
CA TYR A 395 32.22 -28.26 -23.70
C TYR A 395 32.34 -27.88 -25.17
N ARG A 396 31.59 -26.86 -25.55
CA ARG A 396 31.73 -26.06 -26.76
C ARG A 396 32.07 -24.64 -26.41
N ALA A 397 33.04 -24.05 -27.11
CA ALA A 397 33.35 -22.64 -26.97
C ALA A 397 33.55 -21.99 -28.35
N TYR A 398 33.45 -20.70 -28.39
CA TYR A 398 33.75 -19.89 -29.56
C TYR A 398 34.55 -18.66 -29.15
N GLU A 399 35.52 -18.30 -29.97
CA GLU A 399 36.32 -17.08 -29.86
C GLU A 399 36.31 -16.35 -31.19
N GLY A 400 35.89 -15.10 -31.24
CA GLY A 400 35.91 -14.34 -32.49
C GLY A 400 34.96 -13.17 -32.53
N SER A 401 34.68 -12.73 -33.74
CA SER A 401 33.85 -11.55 -33.99
C SER A 401 32.35 -11.85 -33.87
N TRP A 402 31.62 -10.88 -33.33
CA TRP A 402 30.19 -10.91 -33.13
C TRP A 402 29.51 -9.68 -33.76
N ALA A 403 28.35 -9.87 -34.35
CA ALA A 403 27.49 -8.82 -34.81
C ALA A 403 26.00 -9.22 -34.62
N ASP A 404 25.16 -8.26 -34.27
CA ASP A 404 23.70 -8.47 -34.08
C ASP A 404 23.38 -9.65 -33.14
N GLY A 405 24.22 -9.84 -32.11
CA GLY A 405 24.02 -10.89 -31.10
C GLY A 405 24.47 -12.30 -31.51
N ALA A 406 25.04 -12.48 -32.70
CA ALA A 406 25.49 -13.76 -33.21
C ALA A 406 26.99 -13.75 -33.60
N PRO A 407 27.68 -14.92 -33.58
CA PRO A 407 29.01 -15.06 -34.18
C PRO A 407 28.98 -14.67 -35.65
N ASN A 408 29.78 -13.68 -36.04
CA ASN A 408 29.75 -13.12 -37.40
C ASN A 408 31.13 -12.51 -37.73
N GLY A 409 31.80 -13.03 -38.73
CA GLY A 409 33.18 -12.67 -39.09
C GLY A 409 34.15 -13.78 -38.74
N SER A 410 35.44 -13.42 -38.55
CA SER A 410 36.49 -14.40 -38.24
C SER A 410 36.35 -14.97 -36.83
N GLY A 411 36.51 -16.27 -36.70
CA GLY A 411 36.48 -16.90 -35.40
C GLY A 411 37.00 -18.33 -35.36
N LYS A 412 37.07 -18.82 -34.12
CA LYS A 412 37.55 -20.18 -33.81
C LYS A 412 36.50 -20.87 -32.91
N ALA A 413 35.90 -21.92 -33.43
CA ALA A 413 35.07 -22.82 -32.63
C ALA A 413 35.98 -23.88 -31.97
N ILE A 414 35.62 -24.25 -30.75
CA ILE A 414 36.32 -25.21 -29.91
C ILE A 414 35.30 -26.24 -29.44
N GLU A 415 35.62 -27.52 -29.65
CA GLU A 415 34.78 -28.61 -29.17
C GLU A 415 35.65 -29.63 -28.42
N SER A 416 35.39 -29.73 -27.11
CA SER A 416 36.06 -30.76 -26.31
C SER A 416 35.13 -31.98 -26.22
N SER A 417 35.70 -33.16 -26.38
CA SER A 417 34.98 -34.42 -26.25
C SER A 417 35.63 -35.31 -25.19
N ALA A 418 34.78 -35.99 -24.43
CA ALA A 418 35.25 -37.05 -23.56
C ALA A 418 35.75 -38.20 -24.41
N SER A 419 36.66 -38.99 -23.85
CA SER A 419 37.40 -40.02 -24.49
C SER A 419 36.59 -40.85 -25.46
N ASP A 420 37.17 -41.06 -26.62
CA ASP A 420 36.79 -42.15 -27.51
C ASP A 420 37.07 -43.54 -26.86
N ASN A 421 36.87 -44.61 -27.60
CA ASN A 421 37.17 -45.98 -27.15
C ASN A 421 38.65 -46.21 -26.73
N SER A 422 39.54 -45.25 -26.89
CA SER A 422 40.95 -45.31 -26.48
C SER A 422 41.20 -44.79 -25.06
N GLY A 423 40.23 -44.12 -24.47
CA GLY A 423 40.35 -43.53 -23.12
C GLY A 423 40.99 -42.14 -23.08
N GLU A 424 41.27 -41.54 -24.23
CA GLU A 424 41.90 -40.22 -24.34
C GLU A 424 40.86 -39.14 -24.72
N SER A 425 40.85 -38.03 -24.02
CA SER A 425 40.06 -36.85 -24.38
C SER A 425 40.71 -36.13 -25.56
N TYR A 426 39.90 -35.51 -26.40
CA TYR A 426 40.38 -34.69 -27.51
C TYR A 426 39.69 -33.32 -27.56
N VAL A 427 40.37 -32.37 -28.19
CA VAL A 427 39.82 -31.03 -28.45
C VAL A 427 39.96 -30.74 -29.95
N CYS A 428 38.85 -30.42 -30.57
CA CYS A 428 38.78 -29.97 -31.95
C CYS A 428 38.69 -28.44 -32.03
N TYR A 429 39.43 -27.87 -32.94
CA TYR A 429 39.42 -26.46 -33.28
C TYR A 429 39.03 -26.27 -34.74
N TYR A 430 38.07 -25.35 -34.98
CA TYR A 430 37.66 -24.97 -36.34
C TYR A 430 37.83 -23.47 -36.49
N THR A 431 38.70 -23.03 -37.41
CA THR A 431 38.97 -21.61 -37.61
C THR A 431 38.53 -21.20 -39.02
N GLY A 432 37.70 -20.21 -39.12
CA GLY A 432 37.18 -19.75 -40.40
C GLY A 432 36.33 -18.48 -40.23
N ASN A 433 35.63 -18.15 -41.31
CA ASN A 433 34.64 -17.07 -41.27
C ASN A 433 33.26 -17.63 -40.93
N LEU A 434 32.50 -16.89 -40.14
CA LEU A 434 31.13 -17.22 -39.78
C LEU A 434 30.16 -16.15 -40.29
N VAL A 435 28.98 -16.59 -40.63
CA VAL A 435 27.80 -15.72 -40.96
C VAL A 435 26.63 -16.23 -40.14
N ASN A 436 26.13 -15.40 -39.26
CA ASN A 436 25.03 -15.75 -38.35
C ASN A 436 25.23 -17.08 -37.60
N GLY A 437 26.44 -17.29 -37.06
CA GLY A 437 26.78 -18.47 -36.29
C GLY A 437 27.16 -19.72 -37.13
N LEU A 438 27.05 -19.67 -38.44
CA LEU A 438 27.38 -20.77 -39.36
C LEU A 438 28.69 -20.50 -40.09
N PHE A 439 29.55 -21.51 -40.25
CA PHE A 439 30.77 -21.37 -41.07
C PHE A 439 30.43 -21.10 -42.52
N ASP A 440 31.13 -20.14 -43.13
CA ASP A 440 31.00 -19.78 -44.54
C ASP A 440 32.35 -19.40 -45.15
N GLY A 441 32.82 -20.21 -46.11
CA GLY A 441 34.14 -20.12 -46.73
C GLY A 441 35.09 -21.21 -46.29
N ALA A 442 36.40 -20.96 -46.42
CA ALA A 442 37.44 -21.90 -46.04
C ALA A 442 37.56 -22.03 -44.52
N VAL A 443 37.64 -23.24 -44.02
CA VAL A 443 37.79 -23.58 -42.61
C VAL A 443 39.03 -24.45 -42.41
N SER A 444 39.90 -24.05 -41.50
CA SER A 444 41.01 -24.87 -41.00
C SER A 444 40.55 -25.65 -39.78
N ALA A 445 40.83 -26.92 -39.73
CA ALA A 445 40.52 -27.79 -38.61
C ALA A 445 41.79 -28.35 -37.98
N SER A 446 41.80 -28.47 -36.65
CA SER A 446 42.83 -29.23 -35.93
C SER A 446 42.20 -30.02 -34.78
N LEU A 447 42.76 -31.18 -34.50
CA LEU A 447 42.40 -32.04 -33.38
C LEU A 447 43.64 -32.28 -32.52
N GLU A 448 43.51 -32.06 -31.24
CA GLU A 448 44.55 -32.36 -30.24
C GLU A 448 44.10 -33.54 -29.38
N SER A 449 44.88 -34.60 -29.33
CA SER A 449 44.65 -35.81 -28.54
C SER A 449 45.96 -36.50 -28.19
N GLY A 450 46.09 -36.96 -26.95
CA GLY A 450 47.27 -37.72 -26.50
C GLY A 450 48.63 -37.02 -26.74
N GLY A 451 48.67 -35.69 -26.77
CA GLY A 451 49.83 -34.87 -27.05
C GLY A 451 50.22 -34.79 -28.55
N SER A 452 49.38 -35.30 -29.44
CA SER A 452 49.50 -35.18 -30.88
C SER A 452 48.47 -34.17 -31.44
N THR A 453 48.91 -33.46 -32.51
CA THR A 453 48.05 -32.53 -33.24
C THR A 453 47.85 -33.02 -34.67
N TYR A 454 46.58 -33.11 -35.06
CA TYR A 454 46.17 -33.49 -36.41
C TYR A 454 45.50 -32.28 -37.07
N THR A 455 45.79 -32.03 -38.36
CA THR A 455 45.24 -30.86 -39.06
C THR A 455 44.54 -31.26 -40.35
N GLY A 456 43.51 -30.48 -40.69
CA GLY A 456 42.80 -30.64 -41.95
C GLY A 456 42.12 -29.31 -42.34
N SER A 457 41.45 -29.35 -43.48
CA SER A 457 40.65 -28.19 -43.94
C SER A 457 39.48 -28.64 -44.77
N PHE A 458 38.46 -27.77 -44.78
CA PHE A 458 37.26 -27.94 -45.59
C PHE A 458 36.72 -26.58 -46.04
N THR A 459 35.77 -26.60 -46.95
CA THR A 459 35.00 -25.42 -47.31
C THR A 459 33.59 -25.58 -46.75
N ALA A 460 33.04 -24.53 -46.16
CA ALA A 460 31.65 -24.51 -45.73
C ALA A 460 30.87 -23.46 -46.51
N SER A 461 29.62 -23.74 -46.83
CA SER A 461 28.69 -22.76 -47.39
C SER A 461 27.40 -22.78 -46.58
N ASN A 462 27.14 -21.67 -45.87
CA ASN A 462 26.04 -21.59 -44.94
C ASN A 462 25.99 -22.81 -43.98
N GLY A 463 27.17 -23.19 -43.47
CA GLY A 463 27.37 -24.33 -42.57
C GLY A 463 27.47 -25.71 -43.25
N VAL A 464 27.20 -25.84 -44.53
CA VAL A 464 27.28 -27.14 -45.23
C VAL A 464 28.71 -27.39 -45.69
N VAL A 465 29.32 -28.45 -45.19
CA VAL A 465 30.69 -28.82 -45.46
C VAL A 465 30.88 -29.41 -46.86
N SER A 466 31.91 -28.99 -47.54
CA SER A 466 32.39 -29.53 -48.84
C SER A 466 33.94 -29.50 -48.92
N ASP A 467 34.50 -30.11 -49.96
CA ASP A 467 35.93 -30.03 -50.33
C ASP A 467 36.87 -30.28 -49.15
N VAL A 468 36.70 -31.40 -48.47
CA VAL A 468 37.54 -31.80 -47.33
C VAL A 468 38.89 -32.22 -47.80
N SER A 469 39.96 -31.66 -47.23
CA SER A 469 41.32 -32.05 -47.43
C SER A 469 42.07 -32.21 -46.11
N ASP A 470 43.05 -33.13 -46.10
CA ASP A 470 43.98 -33.31 -45.00
C ASP A 470 45.43 -33.14 -45.42
N ASN A 471 46.31 -32.94 -44.45
CA ASN A 471 47.74 -32.80 -44.64
C ASN A 471 48.51 -34.02 -44.17
N TYR A 472 47.86 -35.18 -43.97
CA TYR A 472 48.49 -36.40 -43.49
C TYR A 472 48.78 -37.32 -44.67
N PRO A 473 50.06 -37.58 -45.01
CA PRO A 473 50.44 -38.37 -46.17
C PRO A 473 50.04 -39.84 -46.07
N ASN A 474 49.53 -40.31 -44.94
CA ASN A 474 49.24 -41.73 -44.71
C ASN A 474 47.76 -42.01 -44.37
N TYR A 475 46.86 -41.04 -44.56
CA TYR A 475 45.43 -41.20 -44.27
C TYR A 475 44.61 -41.07 -45.55
N THR A 476 43.55 -41.89 -45.62
CA THR A 476 42.63 -41.83 -46.74
C THR A 476 41.27 -41.36 -46.19
N PHE A 477 40.74 -40.24 -46.68
CA PHE A 477 39.38 -39.88 -46.45
C PHE A 477 38.42 -40.79 -47.19
N SER A 478 37.55 -41.43 -46.49
CA SER A 478 36.40 -42.13 -47.07
C SER A 478 35.12 -41.67 -46.42
N GLY A 479 34.27 -41.10 -47.21
CA GLY A 479 32.91 -40.76 -46.68
C GLY A 479 32.18 -39.82 -47.61
N SER A 480 30.90 -39.95 -47.62
CA SER A 480 29.97 -38.86 -47.94
C SER A 480 30.11 -37.78 -46.84
N TYR A 481 29.94 -36.54 -47.17
CA TYR A 481 30.20 -35.36 -46.35
C TYR A 481 29.45 -35.28 -44.97
N SER A 482 28.82 -36.35 -44.56
CA SER A 482 28.14 -36.46 -43.25
C SER A 482 29.04 -37.01 -42.13
N LYS A 483 30.11 -37.75 -42.44
CA LYS A 483 31.08 -38.25 -41.45
C LYS A 483 32.47 -38.30 -42.04
N ILE A 484 33.41 -37.59 -41.47
CA ILE A 484 34.81 -37.62 -41.86
C ILE A 484 35.50 -38.69 -41.03
N TYR A 485 35.97 -39.75 -41.70
CA TYR A 485 36.76 -40.80 -41.09
C TYR A 485 38.24 -40.64 -41.46
N VAL A 486 39.10 -40.66 -40.48
CA VAL A 486 40.51 -40.82 -40.68
C VAL A 486 40.80 -42.30 -40.51
N VAL A 487 41.24 -42.94 -41.58
CA VAL A 487 41.73 -44.34 -41.55
C VAL A 487 43.23 -44.33 -41.24
N MET A 488 43.61 -44.85 -40.08
CA MET A 488 45.01 -44.98 -39.69
C MET A 488 45.71 -46.09 -40.46
N GLU A 489 47.07 -46.00 -40.59
CA GLU A 489 47.89 -47.01 -41.24
C GLU A 489 47.73 -48.43 -40.69
N ASN A 490 47.23 -48.56 -39.45
CA ASN A 490 46.95 -49.84 -38.82
C ASN A 490 45.60 -50.44 -39.16
N GLY A 491 44.79 -49.74 -40.01
CA GLY A 491 43.47 -50.18 -40.42
C GLY A 491 42.34 -49.87 -39.40
N THR A 492 42.66 -49.14 -38.36
CA THR A 492 41.59 -48.59 -37.42
C THR A 492 41.07 -47.26 -37.95
N SER A 493 39.77 -47.15 -38.05
CA SER A 493 39.09 -45.87 -38.39
C SER A 493 38.86 -45.10 -37.12
N GLN A 494 39.40 -43.90 -37.04
CA GLN A 494 39.10 -42.96 -35.99
C GLN A 494 38.18 -41.88 -36.56
N TYR A 495 37.08 -41.57 -35.86
CA TYR A 495 36.23 -40.49 -36.26
C TYR A 495 36.97 -39.19 -35.99
N TRP A 496 37.23 -38.45 -37.03
CA TRP A 496 37.84 -37.14 -36.91
C TRP A 496 36.79 -36.05 -36.68
N TYR A 497 35.54 -36.40 -37.01
CA TYR A 497 34.43 -35.51 -36.94
C TYR A 497 33.17 -36.33 -36.70
N ASP A 498 32.64 -36.24 -35.51
CA ASP A 498 31.41 -36.97 -35.18
C ASP A 498 30.27 -35.97 -35.25
N GLY A 499 29.35 -36.09 -36.21
CA GLY A 499 28.10 -35.42 -36.11
C GLY A 499 27.53 -34.65 -37.28
N PHE A 500 27.94 -34.90 -38.54
CA PHE A 500 27.13 -34.39 -39.66
C PHE A 500 26.41 -35.53 -40.36
N ASP A 501 25.09 -35.59 -40.21
CA ASP A 501 24.21 -36.30 -41.12
C ASP A 501 23.88 -35.40 -42.34
N ASP A 502 23.47 -36.02 -43.47
CA ASP A 502 23.08 -35.26 -44.67
C ASP A 502 22.00 -34.21 -44.31
N GLY A 503 22.37 -32.93 -44.43
CA GLY A 503 21.49 -31.81 -44.12
C GLY A 503 21.86 -31.07 -42.84
N ASP A 504 22.76 -31.61 -42.00
CA ASP A 504 23.20 -30.90 -40.80
C ASP A 504 24.14 -29.76 -41.16
N LYS A 505 24.10 -28.71 -40.39
CA LYS A 505 24.92 -27.52 -40.57
C LYS A 505 25.95 -27.42 -39.47
N ILE A 506 27.17 -27.05 -39.84
CA ILE A 506 28.22 -26.72 -38.90
C ILE A 506 28.07 -25.27 -38.45
N GLY A 507 27.97 -25.09 -37.17
CA GLY A 507 27.85 -23.79 -36.53
C GLY A 507 28.40 -23.83 -35.11
N VAL A 508 28.29 -22.73 -34.41
CA VAL A 508 28.68 -22.61 -33.01
C VAL A 508 27.46 -22.44 -32.14
N LEU A 509 27.48 -22.98 -30.94
CA LEU A 509 26.48 -22.76 -29.89
C LEU A 509 25.02 -23.00 -30.33
N GLY A 510 24.71 -24.11 -31.02
CA GLY A 510 23.37 -24.38 -31.50
C GLY A 510 22.98 -23.71 -32.82
N TYR A 511 23.76 -22.78 -33.31
CA TYR A 511 23.61 -22.29 -34.68
C TYR A 511 23.92 -23.43 -35.67
N GLY A 512 22.89 -23.86 -36.39
CA GLY A 512 23.07 -24.90 -37.43
C GLY A 512 22.46 -26.25 -37.12
N LYS A 513 21.67 -26.38 -36.08
CA LYS A 513 20.82 -27.55 -35.86
C LYS A 513 19.47 -27.42 -36.56
#